data_f3583f6b0ae5768b50a6db48ccd43420
#
_entry.id   f3583f6b0ae5768b50a6db48ccd43420
#
_cell.length_a   1.000
_cell.length_b   1.000
_cell.length_c   1.000
_cell.angle_alpha   90.00
_cell.angle_beta   90.00
_cell.angle_gamma   90.00
#
_symmetry.space_group_name_H-M   'P 1'
#
loop_
_entity.id
_entity.type
_entity.pdbx_description
1 polymer ?
#
loop_
_entity_poly.entity_id
_entity_poly.type
_entity_poly.pdbx_seq_one_letter_code
_entity_poly.pdbx_strand_id
1 'polypeptide(L)'
;YRNTVESVRRIFLEQGEKAANEEKKKLPSVTFSANYRGGRSNATLVKYLGYIVIDIDHLSKEELARILQTVRACSYTRIAFISPKGMGLKIIAHTQRPDGTLPDTIQEIEDFHNAAYNKVASFYSQLCQTEIDTSGQDVGRTCLLSYDPGIYFNRDATPFIVEQPPLFYKTQKKKKTPGRKKQETDNNPVSEETALNYHSSHASLMVTLNYYHNKSEKYTEGNRNNYLHHLACKYNRHGIPEQEAAAFIKSLFTDLPTEETDSLIASAYAHTEEFNTNKLNSTQK
;
A
#
# COMPACT_ATOMS: atom_id res chain seq x y z
N TYR A 1 13.63 -8.03 27.45
CA TYR A 1 12.36 -8.42 26.77
C TYR A 1 12.33 -9.89 26.31
N ARG A 2 13.49 -10.60 26.30
CA ARG A 2 13.56 -12.02 25.92
C ARG A 2 12.55 -12.85 26.72
N ASN A 3 12.60 -12.75 28.05
CA ASN A 3 11.71 -13.51 28.95
C ASN A 3 10.22 -13.19 28.66
N THR A 4 9.90 -11.95 28.32
CA THR A 4 8.54 -11.55 27.95
C THR A 4 8.10 -12.21 26.64
N VAL A 5 8.97 -12.30 25.62
CA VAL A 5 8.67 -12.99 24.35
C VAL A 5 8.46 -14.50 24.60
N GLU A 6 9.32 -15.12 25.42
CA GLU A 6 9.18 -16.54 25.78
C GLU A 6 7.87 -16.77 26.57
N SER A 7 7.49 -15.84 27.45
CA SER A 7 6.21 -15.87 28.15
C SER A 7 5.02 -15.75 27.17
N VAL A 8 5.07 -14.82 26.20
CA VAL A 8 4.04 -14.68 25.15
C VAL A 8 3.84 -15.99 24.39
N ARG A 9 4.93 -16.64 23.98
CA ARG A 9 4.88 -17.93 23.25
C ARG A 9 4.29 -19.05 24.09
N ARG A 10 4.68 -19.15 25.34
CA ARG A 10 4.14 -20.14 26.29
C ARG A 10 2.64 -19.91 26.53
N ILE A 11 2.25 -18.68 26.87
CA ILE A 11 0.85 -18.31 27.10
C ILE A 11 0.00 -18.55 25.85
N PHE A 12 0.53 -18.30 24.66
CA PHE A 12 -0.16 -18.57 23.40
C PHE A 12 -0.53 -20.06 23.28
N LEU A 13 0.41 -20.96 23.62
CA LEU A 13 0.19 -22.40 23.55
C LEU A 13 -0.75 -22.92 24.65
N GLU A 14 -0.66 -22.38 25.86
CA GLU A 14 -1.40 -22.87 27.03
C GLU A 14 -2.79 -22.24 27.16
N GLN A 15 -2.97 -20.97 26.81
CA GLN A 15 -4.15 -20.17 27.12
C GLN A 15 -4.79 -19.50 25.89
N GLY A 16 -4.13 -19.61 24.73
CA GLY A 16 -4.61 -19.09 23.46
C GLY A 16 -4.28 -17.61 23.21
N GLU A 17 -4.78 -17.12 22.09
CA GLU A 17 -4.36 -15.85 21.49
C GLU A 17 -4.72 -14.64 22.36
N LYS A 18 -5.89 -14.61 22.98
CA LYS A 18 -6.35 -13.47 23.78
C LYS A 18 -5.41 -13.19 24.95
N ALA A 19 -5.03 -14.22 25.71
CA ALA A 19 -4.11 -14.11 26.83
C ALA A 19 -2.69 -13.70 26.38
N ALA A 20 -2.22 -14.28 25.27
CA ALA A 20 -0.93 -13.93 24.70
C ALA A 20 -0.88 -12.47 24.22
N ASN A 21 -1.98 -11.93 23.68
CA ASN A 21 -2.04 -10.52 23.26
C ASN A 21 -1.95 -9.56 24.45
N GLU A 22 -2.49 -9.89 25.62
CA GLU A 22 -2.30 -9.07 26.83
C GLU A 22 -0.82 -9.06 27.29
N GLU A 23 -0.17 -10.21 27.31
CA GLU A 23 1.26 -10.28 27.64
C GLU A 23 2.14 -9.55 26.63
N LYS A 24 1.78 -9.63 25.32
CA LYS A 24 2.46 -8.94 24.21
C LYS A 24 2.48 -7.42 24.36
N LYS A 25 1.48 -6.81 25.03
CA LYS A 25 1.44 -5.37 25.29
C LYS A 25 2.59 -4.87 26.17
N LYS A 26 3.24 -5.74 26.92
CA LYS A 26 4.40 -5.42 27.75
C LYS A 26 5.71 -5.28 26.96
N LEU A 27 5.71 -5.69 25.69
CA LEU A 27 6.89 -5.61 24.85
C LEU A 27 7.15 -4.17 24.40
N PRO A 28 8.41 -3.75 24.35
CA PRO A 28 8.76 -2.49 23.75
C PRO A 28 8.47 -2.51 22.24
N SER A 29 8.21 -1.35 21.66
CA SER A 29 7.96 -1.18 20.24
C SER A 29 8.83 -0.08 19.64
N VAL A 30 9.11 -0.19 18.36
CA VAL A 30 9.85 0.81 17.58
C VAL A 30 9.02 1.22 16.34
N THR A 31 9.31 2.39 15.81
CA THR A 31 8.88 2.83 14.49
C THR A 31 10.04 2.69 13.52
N PHE A 32 9.92 1.87 12.49
CA PHE A 32 10.95 1.73 11.46
C PHE A 32 10.85 2.83 10.40
N SER A 33 9.64 3.28 10.10
CA SER A 33 9.39 4.19 8.97
C SER A 33 9.81 5.62 9.24
N ALA A 34 9.80 6.06 10.50
CA ALA A 34 10.13 7.43 10.86
C ALA A 34 10.60 7.59 12.31
N ASN A 35 11.37 8.65 12.57
CA ASN A 35 11.73 9.11 13.90
C ASN A 35 10.70 10.15 14.38
N TYR A 36 10.35 10.07 15.67
CA TYR A 36 9.39 10.96 16.32
C TYR A 36 9.99 11.56 17.60
N ARG A 37 9.47 12.73 18.01
CA ARG A 37 9.85 13.37 19.28
C ARG A 37 8.60 13.65 20.13
N GLY A 38 8.45 12.91 21.22
CA GLY A 38 7.37 13.13 22.20
C GLY A 38 6.02 12.51 21.86
N GLY A 39 5.87 11.87 20.70
CA GLY A 39 4.63 11.21 20.30
C GLY A 39 4.73 10.68 18.87
N ARG A 40 3.67 10.03 18.35
CA ARG A 40 3.64 9.46 17.02
C ARG A 40 2.53 10.11 16.18
N SER A 41 2.68 11.40 15.93
CA SER A 41 1.79 12.18 15.08
C SER A 41 2.60 12.93 14.02
N ASN A 42 1.94 13.40 12.98
CA ASN A 42 2.59 14.22 11.96
C ASN A 42 3.31 15.45 12.54
N ALA A 43 2.73 16.06 13.58
CA ALA A 43 3.32 17.21 14.25
C ALA A 43 4.63 16.90 15.01
N THR A 44 4.86 15.64 15.33
CA THR A 44 6.04 15.18 16.08
C THR A 44 7.03 14.36 15.24
N LEU A 45 6.74 14.18 13.95
CA LEU A 45 7.63 13.51 13.01
C LEU A 45 8.89 14.36 12.79
N VAL A 46 10.05 13.77 13.04
CA VAL A 46 11.35 14.45 12.91
C VAL A 46 12.01 14.10 11.58
N LYS A 47 11.96 12.83 11.18
CA LYS A 47 12.61 12.36 9.97
C LYS A 47 11.93 11.10 9.47
N TYR A 48 11.61 11.05 8.19
CA TYR A 48 11.20 9.84 7.49
C TYR A 48 12.44 9.01 7.11
N LEU A 49 12.36 7.69 7.26
CA LEU A 49 13.49 6.78 7.09
C LEU A 49 13.31 5.84 5.88
N GLY A 50 12.16 5.80 5.24
CA GLY A 50 11.89 4.98 4.07
C GLY A 50 11.80 3.47 4.33
N TYR A 51 11.68 3.03 5.57
CA TYR A 51 11.49 1.61 5.86
C TYR A 51 10.02 1.23 5.91
N ILE A 52 9.69 0.12 5.26
CA ILE A 52 8.36 -0.51 5.26
C ILE A 52 8.44 -1.79 6.08
N VAL A 53 7.47 -1.97 6.96
CA VAL A 53 7.31 -3.19 7.77
C VAL A 53 6.14 -3.98 7.24
N ILE A 54 6.39 -5.22 6.84
CA ILE A 54 5.38 -6.19 6.44
C ILE A 54 5.21 -7.21 7.55
N ASP A 55 3.97 -7.46 7.93
CA ASP A 55 3.57 -8.48 8.88
C ASP A 55 2.88 -9.63 8.12
N ILE A 56 3.37 -10.87 8.32
CA ILE A 56 2.71 -12.10 7.87
C ILE A 56 2.35 -12.87 9.13
N ASP A 57 1.07 -12.97 9.42
CA ASP A 57 0.56 -13.62 10.63
C ASP A 57 -0.07 -14.99 10.33
N HIS A 58 -0.38 -15.75 11.38
CA HIS A 58 -1.11 -17.04 11.34
C HIS A 58 -0.45 -18.16 10.51
N LEU A 59 0.88 -18.17 10.45
CA LEU A 59 1.64 -19.19 9.73
C LEU A 59 1.76 -20.49 10.53
N SER A 60 1.62 -21.63 9.87
CA SER A 60 2.08 -22.91 10.41
C SER A 60 3.61 -22.92 10.54
N LYS A 61 4.17 -23.90 11.24
CA LYS A 61 5.63 -24.04 11.38
C LYS A 61 6.32 -24.28 10.03
N GLU A 62 5.68 -25.05 9.18
CA GLU A 62 6.16 -25.43 7.85
C GLU A 62 6.14 -24.21 6.92
N GLU A 63 5.04 -23.45 6.92
CA GLU A 63 4.91 -22.21 6.15
C GLU A 63 5.93 -21.17 6.61
N LEU A 64 6.07 -20.98 7.94
CA LEU A 64 7.04 -20.04 8.49
C LEU A 64 8.47 -20.40 8.07
N ALA A 65 8.84 -21.69 8.10
CA ALA A 65 10.16 -22.15 7.68
C ALA A 65 10.39 -21.88 6.17
N ARG A 66 9.41 -22.24 5.32
CA ARG A 66 9.45 -22.01 3.87
C ARG A 66 9.58 -20.51 3.54
N ILE A 67 8.70 -19.70 4.11
CA ILE A 67 8.67 -18.26 3.85
C ILE A 67 9.95 -17.59 4.35
N LEU A 68 10.44 -17.97 5.53
CA LEU A 68 11.69 -17.43 6.07
C LEU A 68 12.89 -17.73 5.16
N GLN A 69 12.96 -18.93 4.58
CA GLN A 69 13.99 -19.28 3.60
C GLN A 69 13.88 -18.39 2.34
N THR A 70 12.66 -18.23 1.83
CA THR A 70 12.37 -17.41 0.65
C THR A 70 12.77 -15.94 0.85
N VAL A 71 12.38 -15.33 1.98
CA VAL A 71 12.69 -13.92 2.24
C VAL A 71 14.18 -13.69 2.53
N ARG A 72 14.88 -14.66 3.10
CA ARG A 72 16.34 -14.59 3.31
C ARG A 72 17.12 -14.60 2.00
N ALA A 73 16.61 -15.28 0.99
CA ALA A 73 17.22 -15.33 -0.35
C ALA A 73 16.90 -14.07 -1.19
N CYS A 74 15.95 -13.24 -0.76
CA CYS A 74 15.52 -12.06 -1.48
C CYS A 74 16.46 -10.88 -1.23
N SER A 75 17.01 -10.28 -2.30
CA SER A 75 17.93 -9.15 -2.23
C SER A 75 17.31 -7.87 -1.66
N TYR A 76 15.97 -7.74 -1.68
CA TYR A 76 15.25 -6.59 -1.14
C TYR A 76 15.00 -6.69 0.37
N THR A 77 15.18 -7.87 0.98
CA THR A 77 14.95 -8.07 2.41
C THR A 77 16.09 -7.47 3.23
N ARG A 78 15.80 -6.42 3.99
CA ARG A 78 16.76 -5.77 4.91
C ARG A 78 16.85 -6.51 6.23
N ILE A 79 15.70 -6.80 6.84
CA ILE A 79 15.58 -7.52 8.11
C ILE A 79 14.42 -8.50 8.00
N ALA A 80 14.54 -9.69 8.57
CA ALA A 80 13.44 -10.60 8.77
C ALA A 80 13.58 -11.31 10.11
N PHE A 81 12.50 -11.38 10.89
CA PHE A 81 12.48 -12.05 12.19
C PHE A 81 11.09 -12.57 12.56
N ILE A 82 11.09 -13.62 13.37
CA ILE A 82 9.87 -14.27 13.86
C ILE A 82 9.15 -13.36 14.85
N SER A 83 7.83 -13.22 14.67
CA SER A 83 6.96 -12.40 15.52
C SER A 83 6.97 -12.86 17.00
N PRO A 84 6.54 -12.01 17.95
CA PRO A 84 6.54 -12.37 19.37
C PRO A 84 5.74 -13.63 19.70
N LYS A 85 4.65 -13.91 19.01
CA LYS A 85 3.85 -15.14 19.20
C LYS A 85 4.53 -16.40 18.63
N GLY A 86 5.50 -16.23 17.73
CA GLY A 86 6.18 -17.37 17.09
C GLY A 86 5.44 -17.95 15.88
N MET A 87 4.28 -17.40 15.51
CA MET A 87 3.39 -17.87 14.43
C MET A 87 3.28 -16.84 13.30
N GLY A 88 4.29 -16.02 13.10
CA GLY A 88 4.32 -15.01 12.05
C GLY A 88 5.72 -14.49 11.82
N LEU A 89 5.88 -13.78 10.72
CA LEU A 89 7.14 -13.20 10.27
C LEU A 89 6.99 -11.70 10.07
N LYS A 90 7.98 -10.95 10.51
CA LYS A 90 8.13 -9.53 10.22
C LYS A 90 9.25 -9.33 9.24
N ILE A 91 8.98 -8.57 8.18
CA ILE A 91 9.94 -8.25 7.11
C ILE A 91 10.08 -6.74 7.04
N ILE A 92 11.30 -6.25 7.01
CA ILE A 92 11.60 -4.84 6.83
C ILE A 92 12.35 -4.66 5.51
N ALA A 93 11.82 -3.82 4.64
CA ALA A 93 12.42 -3.42 3.38
C ALA A 93 12.70 -1.92 3.36
N HIS A 94 13.71 -1.50 2.63
CA HIS A 94 14.01 -0.07 2.41
C HIS A 94 13.42 0.38 1.08
N THR A 95 12.92 1.60 1.04
CA THR A 95 12.33 2.22 -0.14
C THR A 95 12.91 3.59 -0.37
N GLN A 96 13.00 4.01 -1.63
CA GLN A 96 13.49 5.34 -2.01
C GLN A 96 12.91 5.78 -3.35
N ARG A 97 13.01 7.07 -3.67
CA ARG A 97 12.71 7.62 -4.99
C ARG A 97 13.74 7.14 -6.03
N PRO A 98 13.46 7.28 -7.36
CA PRO A 98 14.42 6.93 -8.41
C PRO A 98 15.76 7.65 -8.32
N ASP A 99 15.78 8.86 -7.78
CA ASP A 99 16.99 9.67 -7.54
C ASP A 99 17.73 9.32 -6.23
N GLY A 100 17.25 8.31 -5.50
CA GLY A 100 17.82 7.87 -4.23
C GLY A 100 17.38 8.70 -3.02
N THR A 101 16.55 9.72 -3.20
CA THR A 101 16.06 10.58 -2.11
C THR A 101 14.84 10.01 -1.39
N LEU A 102 14.49 10.61 -0.25
CA LEU A 102 13.24 10.38 0.48
C LEU A 102 12.45 11.69 0.56
N PRO A 103 11.12 11.63 0.68
CA PRO A 103 10.31 12.81 0.92
C PRO A 103 10.60 13.42 2.30
N ASP A 104 10.43 14.74 2.41
CA ASP A 104 10.70 15.52 3.62
C ASP A 104 9.48 16.32 4.13
N THR A 105 8.47 16.56 3.29
CA THR A 105 7.23 17.19 3.73
C THR A 105 6.21 16.13 4.18
N ILE A 106 5.37 16.46 5.16
CA ILE A 106 4.38 15.53 5.74
C ILE A 106 3.47 14.93 4.67
N GLN A 107 2.98 15.75 3.73
CA GLN A 107 2.08 15.27 2.69
C GLN A 107 2.80 14.31 1.72
N GLU A 108 4.01 14.66 1.29
CA GLU A 108 4.80 13.77 0.44
C GLU A 108 5.18 12.47 1.13
N ILE A 109 5.48 12.53 2.44
CA ILE A 109 5.79 11.34 3.25
C ILE A 109 4.58 10.40 3.30
N GLU A 110 3.37 10.92 3.57
CA GLU A 110 2.15 10.10 3.60
C GLU A 110 1.87 9.43 2.23
N ASP A 111 1.94 10.22 1.16
CA ASP A 111 1.66 9.72 -0.19
C ASP A 111 2.73 8.71 -0.65
N PHE A 112 4.02 9.00 -0.39
CA PHE A 112 5.11 8.09 -0.69
C PHE A 112 5.02 6.79 0.13
N HIS A 113 4.77 6.90 1.42
CA HIS A 113 4.70 5.74 2.30
C HIS A 113 3.56 4.80 1.91
N ASN A 114 2.39 5.34 1.54
CA ASN A 114 1.27 4.55 1.04
C ASN A 114 1.64 3.80 -0.25
N ALA A 115 2.25 4.49 -1.22
CA ALA A 115 2.70 3.87 -2.47
C ALA A 115 3.78 2.81 -2.22
N ALA A 116 4.75 3.13 -1.35
CA ALA A 116 5.83 2.23 -0.94
C ALA A 116 5.29 0.97 -0.26
N TYR A 117 4.34 1.15 0.68
CA TYR A 117 3.73 0.02 1.39
C TYR A 117 3.02 -0.93 0.42
N ASN A 118 2.17 -0.40 -0.45
CA ASN A 118 1.44 -1.20 -1.44
C ASN A 118 2.40 -1.98 -2.36
N LYS A 119 3.45 -1.32 -2.85
CA LYS A 119 4.46 -1.96 -3.69
C LYS A 119 5.19 -3.10 -2.96
N VAL A 120 5.63 -2.86 -1.74
CA VAL A 120 6.37 -3.84 -0.94
C VAL A 120 5.46 -4.99 -0.50
N ALA A 121 4.23 -4.69 -0.08
CA ALA A 121 3.24 -5.70 0.32
C ALA A 121 2.87 -6.61 -0.85
N SER A 122 2.56 -6.04 -2.02
CA SER A 122 2.26 -6.81 -3.23
C SER A 122 3.43 -7.72 -3.63
N PHE A 123 4.66 -7.19 -3.62
CA PHE A 123 5.86 -7.97 -3.92
C PHE A 123 6.04 -9.17 -2.97
N TYR A 124 5.96 -8.95 -1.65
CA TYR A 124 6.14 -10.05 -0.70
C TYR A 124 4.94 -11.01 -0.67
N SER A 125 3.73 -10.53 -0.95
CA SER A 125 2.56 -11.40 -1.10
C SER A 125 2.76 -12.41 -2.23
N GLN A 126 3.22 -11.97 -3.39
CA GLN A 126 3.53 -12.83 -4.53
C GLN A 126 4.74 -13.74 -4.23
N LEU A 127 5.84 -13.18 -3.72
CA LEU A 127 7.06 -13.92 -3.41
C LEU A 127 6.82 -15.06 -2.40
N CYS A 128 6.04 -14.79 -1.37
CA CYS A 128 5.75 -15.73 -0.29
C CYS A 128 4.51 -16.61 -0.56
N GLN A 129 3.72 -16.27 -1.58
CA GLN A 129 2.43 -16.92 -1.90
C GLN A 129 1.50 -16.92 -0.68
N THR A 130 1.33 -15.75 -0.06
CA THR A 130 0.49 -15.56 1.12
C THR A 130 -0.12 -14.17 1.13
N GLU A 131 -1.28 -14.03 1.77
CA GLU A 131 -1.91 -12.73 1.95
C GLU A 131 -1.15 -11.91 2.99
N ILE A 132 -1.06 -10.60 2.75
CA ILE A 132 -0.47 -9.63 3.66
C ILE A 132 -1.54 -8.65 4.11
N ASP A 133 -1.68 -8.50 5.43
CA ASP A 133 -2.59 -7.52 6.01
C ASP A 133 -2.15 -6.09 5.67
N THR A 134 -2.97 -5.41 4.87
CA THR A 134 -2.73 -4.03 4.45
C THR A 134 -3.14 -2.97 5.48
N SER A 135 -3.66 -3.36 6.64
CA SER A 135 -4.06 -2.42 7.72
C SER A 135 -2.89 -1.62 8.32
N GLY A 136 -1.65 -2.03 8.04
CA GLY A 136 -0.42 -1.45 8.58
C GLY A 136 0.19 -0.29 7.81
N GLN A 137 -0.55 0.41 6.96
CA GLN A 137 -0.06 1.41 6.01
C GLN A 137 0.32 2.77 6.62
N ASP A 138 0.16 2.99 7.91
CA ASP A 138 0.46 4.30 8.49
C ASP A 138 1.95 4.49 8.79
N VAL A 139 2.46 5.71 8.57
CA VAL A 139 3.88 6.08 8.82
C VAL A 139 4.27 5.87 10.29
N GLY A 140 3.32 6.03 11.20
CA GLY A 140 3.51 5.86 12.64
C GLY A 140 3.37 4.41 13.13
N ARG A 141 3.24 3.44 12.23
CA ARG A 141 3.08 2.02 12.60
C ARG A 141 4.20 1.56 13.53
N THR A 142 3.80 1.04 14.67
CA THR A 142 4.74 0.43 15.62
C THR A 142 4.96 -1.03 15.32
N CYS A 143 6.20 -1.44 15.43
CA CYS A 143 6.62 -2.83 15.40
C CYS A 143 7.04 -3.26 16.80
N LEU A 144 6.36 -4.22 17.39
CA LEU A 144 6.77 -4.82 18.66
C LEU A 144 8.07 -5.58 18.48
N LEU A 145 9.00 -5.38 19.40
CA LEU A 145 10.25 -6.13 19.42
C LEU A 145 9.97 -7.60 19.70
N SER A 146 10.78 -8.47 19.09
CA SER A 146 10.75 -9.90 19.31
C SER A 146 12.13 -10.43 19.68
N TYR A 147 12.19 -11.62 20.23
CA TYR A 147 13.42 -12.36 20.42
C TYR A 147 13.48 -13.50 19.39
N ASP A 148 14.40 -13.35 18.46
CA ASP A 148 14.68 -14.33 17.43
C ASP A 148 16.20 -14.50 17.28
N PRO A 149 16.78 -15.62 17.79
CA PRO A 149 18.21 -15.91 17.63
C PRO A 149 18.63 -16.06 16.16
N GLY A 150 17.68 -16.37 15.27
CA GLY A 150 17.88 -16.51 13.84
C GLY A 150 17.52 -15.27 13.03
N ILE A 151 17.44 -14.08 13.64
CA ILE A 151 17.17 -12.84 12.92
C ILE A 151 18.06 -12.70 11.69
N TYR A 152 17.45 -12.44 10.54
CA TYR A 152 18.15 -12.13 9.30
C TYR A 152 18.41 -10.63 9.21
N PHE A 153 19.61 -10.25 8.79
CA PHE A 153 19.98 -8.87 8.58
C PHE A 153 20.94 -8.74 7.39
N ASN A 154 20.53 -8.00 6.37
CA ASN A 154 21.31 -7.71 5.18
C ASN A 154 21.58 -6.19 5.06
N ARG A 155 22.81 -5.75 5.26
CA ARG A 155 23.21 -4.34 5.15
C ARG A 155 23.15 -3.83 3.72
N ASP A 156 23.33 -4.71 2.75
CA ASP A 156 23.45 -4.39 1.34
C ASP A 156 22.15 -4.70 0.58
N ALA A 157 21.02 -4.78 1.31
CA ALA A 157 19.72 -5.01 0.69
C ALA A 157 19.38 -3.89 -0.30
N THR A 158 18.99 -4.29 -1.49
CA THR A 158 18.54 -3.38 -2.56
C THR A 158 17.28 -2.64 -2.13
N PRO A 159 17.21 -1.31 -2.20
CA PRO A 159 16.00 -0.58 -1.91
C PRO A 159 14.95 -0.77 -3.02
N PHE A 160 13.68 -0.77 -2.66
CA PHE A 160 12.60 -0.64 -3.62
C PHE A 160 12.57 0.79 -4.16
N ILE A 161 12.59 0.92 -5.46
CA ILE A 161 12.40 2.22 -6.11
C ILE A 161 10.91 2.50 -6.20
N VAL A 162 10.45 3.61 -5.61
CA VAL A 162 9.05 4.02 -5.58
C VAL A 162 8.91 5.31 -6.37
N GLU A 163 8.26 5.20 -7.50
CA GLU A 163 7.85 6.37 -8.28
C GLU A 163 6.66 7.01 -7.60
N GLN A 164 6.80 8.25 -7.16
CA GLN A 164 5.65 8.98 -6.66
C GLN A 164 4.81 9.44 -7.84
N PRO A 165 3.50 9.18 -7.84
CA PRO A 165 2.61 9.93 -8.72
C PRO A 165 2.74 11.42 -8.38
N PRO A 166 2.64 12.32 -9.36
CA PRO A 166 2.71 13.76 -9.12
C PRO A 166 1.70 14.17 -8.05
N LEU A 167 2.13 15.04 -7.13
CA LEU A 167 1.35 15.50 -5.99
C LEU A 167 0.05 16.15 -6.45
N PHE A 168 -1.08 15.53 -6.17
CA PHE A 168 -2.38 16.16 -6.30
C PHE A 168 -2.66 16.98 -5.05
N TYR A 169 -2.70 18.32 -5.16
CA TYR A 169 -3.08 19.19 -4.05
C TYR A 169 -4.49 18.82 -3.55
N LYS A 170 -4.58 18.33 -2.31
CA LYS A 170 -5.87 18.15 -1.64
C LYS A 170 -6.50 19.52 -1.41
N THR A 171 -7.56 19.86 -2.11
CA THR A 171 -8.46 20.93 -1.70
C THR A 171 -8.94 20.62 -0.27
N GLN A 172 -8.87 21.64 0.59
CA GLN A 172 -9.10 21.60 2.04
C GLN A 172 -10.27 20.69 2.45
N LYS A 173 -10.02 19.75 3.38
CA LYS A 173 -11.03 18.92 4.01
C LYS A 173 -12.07 19.81 4.73
N LYS A 174 -13.30 19.84 4.26
CA LYS A 174 -14.44 20.30 5.07
C LYS A 174 -14.53 19.41 6.31
N LYS A 175 -14.56 20.01 7.50
CA LYS A 175 -14.73 19.32 8.80
C LYS A 175 -15.95 18.40 8.73
N LYS A 176 -15.74 17.09 8.95
CA LYS A 176 -16.82 16.11 9.08
C LYS A 176 -17.48 16.26 10.45
N THR A 177 -18.77 16.46 10.45
CA THR A 177 -19.65 16.28 11.61
C THR A 177 -19.75 14.78 11.97
N PRO A 178 -19.76 14.38 13.23
CA PRO A 178 -19.82 12.95 13.59
C PRO A 178 -21.24 12.41 13.37
N GLY A 179 -21.38 11.40 12.53
CA GLY A 179 -22.66 10.78 12.26
C GLY A 179 -22.57 9.40 11.61
N ARG A 180 -22.89 8.39 12.41
CA ARG A 180 -23.49 7.09 12.06
C ARG A 180 -22.66 6.08 11.26
N LYS A 181 -22.22 5.03 11.94
CA LYS A 181 -21.67 3.78 11.39
C LYS A 181 -22.64 3.15 10.39
N LYS A 182 -22.21 2.92 9.15
CA LYS A 182 -22.79 1.96 8.21
C LYS A 182 -21.83 0.80 8.05
N GLN A 183 -22.36 -0.41 8.11
CA GLN A 183 -21.66 -1.65 7.81
C GLN A 183 -21.21 -1.65 6.34
N GLU A 184 -19.94 -1.92 6.11
CA GLU A 184 -19.37 -2.16 4.79
C GLU A 184 -19.59 -3.63 4.45
N THR A 185 -20.23 -3.87 3.30
CA THR A 185 -20.21 -5.16 2.62
C THR A 185 -19.05 -5.17 1.65
N ASP A 186 -18.16 -6.15 1.83
CA ASP A 186 -17.04 -6.45 0.95
C ASP A 186 -17.48 -6.63 -0.50
N ASN A 187 -16.88 -5.85 -1.39
CA ASN A 187 -16.80 -6.18 -2.80
C ASN A 187 -15.38 -5.89 -3.31
N ASN A 188 -14.79 -6.94 -3.77
CA ASN A 188 -13.45 -7.19 -4.24
C ASN A 188 -12.85 -6.08 -5.12
N PRO A 189 -11.67 -5.55 -4.82
CA PRO A 189 -10.92 -4.75 -5.79
C PRO A 189 -10.32 -5.67 -6.86
N VAL A 190 -10.46 -5.26 -8.11
CA VAL A 190 -9.78 -5.86 -9.26
C VAL A 190 -8.28 -5.91 -8.98
N SER A 191 -7.66 -7.07 -9.17
CA SER A 191 -6.28 -7.34 -8.81
C SER A 191 -5.30 -6.38 -9.49
N GLU A 192 -4.39 -5.80 -8.72
CA GLU A 192 -3.28 -4.94 -9.19
C GLU A 192 -2.32 -5.66 -10.17
N GLU A 193 -2.40 -6.98 -10.24
CA GLU A 193 -1.58 -7.84 -11.11
C GLU A 193 -1.73 -7.50 -12.61
N THR A 194 -2.92 -7.08 -13.03
CA THR A 194 -3.19 -6.70 -14.43
C THR A 194 -2.61 -5.32 -14.78
N ALA A 195 -2.48 -4.43 -13.79
CA ALA A 195 -1.93 -3.09 -13.99
C ALA A 195 -0.39 -3.07 -14.09
N LEU A 196 0.29 -4.06 -13.48
CA LEU A 196 1.78 -4.13 -13.45
C LEU A 196 2.41 -4.48 -14.81
N ASN A 197 1.66 -5.04 -15.74
CA ASN A 197 2.16 -5.42 -17.08
C ASN A 197 1.89 -4.35 -18.16
N TYR A 198 1.30 -3.21 -17.78
CA TYR A 198 0.96 -2.17 -18.75
C TYR A 198 2.11 -1.17 -18.93
N HIS A 199 2.76 -1.19 -20.10
CA HIS A 199 3.86 -0.30 -20.47
C HIS A 199 3.37 1.01 -21.14
N SER A 200 2.59 1.81 -20.45
CA SER A 200 2.16 3.13 -20.91
C SER A 200 2.98 4.23 -20.22
N SER A 201 3.19 5.35 -20.92
CA SER A 201 3.81 6.54 -20.34
C SER A 201 3.00 7.13 -19.17
N HIS A 202 1.68 6.82 -19.11
CA HIS A 202 0.75 7.31 -18.08
C HIS A 202 0.29 6.21 -17.10
N ALA A 203 0.90 5.02 -17.12
CA ALA A 203 0.43 3.88 -16.31
C ALA A 203 0.31 4.21 -14.81
N SER A 204 1.31 4.83 -14.22
CA SER A 204 1.31 5.21 -12.81
C SER A 204 0.20 6.23 -12.48
N LEU A 205 -0.05 7.18 -13.39
CA LEU A 205 -1.12 8.16 -13.25
C LEU A 205 -2.50 7.51 -13.33
N MET A 206 -2.70 6.59 -14.27
CA MET A 206 -3.96 5.86 -14.44
C MET A 206 -4.30 5.01 -13.22
N VAL A 207 -3.34 4.28 -12.66
CA VAL A 207 -3.50 3.52 -11.41
C VAL A 207 -3.94 4.44 -10.27
N THR A 208 -3.28 5.58 -10.12
CA THR A 208 -3.59 6.56 -9.08
C THR A 208 -4.99 7.15 -9.23
N LEU A 209 -5.36 7.55 -10.44
CA LEU A 209 -6.69 8.11 -10.72
C LEU A 209 -7.80 7.07 -10.50
N ASN A 210 -7.58 5.82 -10.90
CA ASN A 210 -8.51 4.71 -10.65
C ASN A 210 -8.69 4.46 -9.15
N TYR A 211 -7.61 4.43 -8.38
CA TYR A 211 -7.67 4.28 -6.92
C TYR A 211 -8.54 5.36 -6.26
N TYR A 212 -8.34 6.63 -6.61
CA TYR A 212 -9.15 7.73 -6.05
C TYR A 212 -10.58 7.73 -6.58
N HIS A 213 -10.79 7.27 -7.82
CA HIS A 213 -12.12 7.09 -8.37
C HIS A 213 -12.90 6.03 -7.58
N ASN A 214 -12.30 4.89 -7.29
CA ASN A 214 -12.85 3.83 -6.45
C ASN A 214 -13.22 4.27 -5.02
N LYS A 215 -12.55 5.29 -4.49
CA LYS A 215 -12.91 5.87 -3.19
C LYS A 215 -14.14 6.77 -3.24
N SER A 216 -14.38 7.43 -4.37
CA SER A 216 -15.48 8.39 -4.54
C SER A 216 -16.73 7.74 -5.11
N GLU A 217 -16.56 6.71 -5.94
CA GLU A 217 -17.62 6.00 -6.64
C GLU A 217 -17.28 4.50 -6.66
N LYS A 218 -18.28 3.63 -6.63
CA LYS A 218 -18.08 2.18 -6.61
C LYS A 218 -18.50 1.54 -7.93
N TYR A 219 -17.65 0.62 -8.40
CA TYR A 219 -17.98 -0.23 -9.54
C TYR A 219 -18.91 -1.34 -9.08
N THR A 220 -20.20 -1.19 -9.36
CA THR A 220 -21.26 -2.14 -8.94
C THR A 220 -22.23 -2.40 -10.06
N GLU A 221 -22.94 -3.52 -9.99
CA GLU A 221 -24.03 -3.82 -10.92
C GLU A 221 -25.06 -2.67 -10.95
N GLY A 222 -25.43 -2.22 -12.15
CA GLY A 222 -26.31 -1.05 -12.36
C GLY A 222 -25.57 0.29 -12.40
N ASN A 223 -24.29 0.39 -11.97
CA ASN A 223 -23.50 1.61 -12.05
C ASN A 223 -22.23 1.49 -12.91
N ARG A 224 -22.00 0.33 -13.55
CA ARG A 224 -20.75 0.05 -14.30
C ARG A 224 -20.46 1.10 -15.36
N ASN A 225 -21.45 1.43 -16.17
CA ASN A 225 -21.32 2.36 -17.29
C ASN A 225 -20.99 3.77 -16.82
N ASN A 226 -21.72 4.28 -15.82
CA ASN A 226 -21.44 5.59 -15.23
C ASN A 226 -20.03 5.64 -14.61
N TYR A 227 -19.66 4.61 -13.86
CA TYR A 227 -18.34 4.50 -13.26
C TYR A 227 -17.23 4.58 -14.31
N LEU A 228 -17.29 3.77 -15.38
CA LEU A 228 -16.28 3.76 -16.44
C LEU A 228 -16.26 5.05 -17.23
N HIS A 229 -17.40 5.64 -17.54
CA HIS A 229 -17.50 6.93 -18.20
C HIS A 229 -16.85 8.04 -17.36
N HIS A 230 -17.17 8.12 -16.07
CA HIS A 230 -16.57 9.11 -15.17
C HIS A 230 -15.06 8.90 -14.98
N LEU A 231 -14.60 7.66 -14.96
CA LEU A 231 -13.17 7.33 -14.91
C LEU A 231 -12.47 7.79 -16.20
N ALA A 232 -13.06 7.53 -17.35
CA ALA A 232 -12.55 7.98 -18.65
C ALA A 232 -12.52 9.51 -18.77
N CYS A 233 -13.54 10.23 -18.28
CA CYS A 233 -13.53 11.69 -18.17
C CYS A 233 -12.38 12.20 -17.30
N LYS A 234 -12.07 11.51 -16.20
CA LYS A 234 -10.91 11.86 -15.36
C LYS A 234 -9.61 11.70 -16.13
N TYR A 235 -9.45 10.62 -16.88
CA TYR A 235 -8.27 10.38 -17.70
C TYR A 235 -8.12 11.44 -18.79
N ASN A 236 -9.21 11.80 -19.49
CA ASN A 236 -9.24 12.88 -20.48
C ASN A 236 -8.75 14.21 -19.88
N ARG A 237 -9.30 14.63 -18.74
CA ARG A 237 -8.91 15.87 -18.03
C ARG A 237 -7.45 15.88 -17.57
N HIS A 238 -6.85 14.71 -17.34
CA HIS A 238 -5.44 14.59 -16.96
C HIS A 238 -4.50 14.38 -18.14
N GLY A 239 -4.97 14.53 -19.38
CA GLY A 239 -4.17 14.46 -20.58
C GLY A 239 -3.66 13.08 -20.94
N ILE A 240 -4.33 12.01 -20.45
CA ILE A 240 -4.02 10.64 -20.83
C ILE A 240 -4.63 10.40 -22.23
N PRO A 241 -3.84 9.90 -23.22
CA PRO A 241 -4.37 9.62 -24.54
C PRO A 241 -5.50 8.55 -24.50
N GLU A 242 -6.53 8.74 -25.35
CA GLU A 242 -7.68 7.84 -25.40
C GLU A 242 -7.29 6.35 -25.56
N GLN A 243 -6.32 6.08 -26.44
CA GLN A 243 -5.85 4.71 -26.67
C GLN A 243 -5.23 4.07 -25.42
N GLU A 244 -4.46 4.83 -24.64
CA GLU A 244 -3.87 4.36 -23.39
C GLU A 244 -4.94 4.13 -22.32
N ALA A 245 -5.89 5.06 -22.18
CA ALA A 245 -7.03 4.94 -21.28
C ALA A 245 -7.89 3.73 -21.60
N ALA A 246 -8.21 3.50 -22.90
CA ALA A 246 -9.00 2.38 -23.35
C ALA A 246 -8.33 1.03 -23.06
N ALA A 247 -7.04 0.92 -23.37
CA ALA A 247 -6.28 -0.30 -23.09
C ALA A 247 -6.22 -0.60 -21.59
N PHE A 248 -6.01 0.42 -20.74
CA PHE A 248 -5.96 0.27 -19.30
C PHE A 248 -7.33 -0.11 -18.71
N ILE A 249 -8.41 0.58 -19.07
CA ILE A 249 -9.77 0.29 -18.59
C ILE A 249 -10.17 -1.15 -18.98
N LYS A 250 -9.95 -1.55 -20.21
CA LYS A 250 -10.27 -2.92 -20.68
C LYS A 250 -9.46 -4.00 -19.97
N SER A 251 -8.23 -3.69 -19.55
CA SER A 251 -7.41 -4.64 -18.78
C SER A 251 -7.93 -4.87 -17.37
N LEU A 252 -8.61 -3.89 -16.77
CA LEU A 252 -9.12 -3.95 -15.40
C LEU A 252 -10.58 -4.39 -15.30
N PHE A 253 -11.40 -4.01 -16.28
CA PHE A 253 -12.87 -4.23 -16.27
C PHE A 253 -13.27 -5.09 -17.45
N THR A 254 -13.27 -6.41 -17.25
CA THR A 254 -13.46 -7.42 -18.29
C THR A 254 -14.90 -7.96 -18.36
N ASP A 255 -15.77 -7.48 -17.48
CA ASP A 255 -17.15 -7.96 -17.32
C ASP A 255 -18.18 -7.17 -18.15
N LEU A 256 -17.73 -6.16 -18.90
CA LEU A 256 -18.53 -5.47 -19.92
C LEU A 256 -18.07 -5.83 -21.34
N PRO A 257 -18.99 -5.85 -22.33
CA PRO A 257 -18.62 -6.01 -23.73
C PRO A 257 -17.63 -4.94 -24.18
N THR A 258 -16.66 -5.34 -25.00
CA THR A 258 -15.62 -4.43 -25.52
C THR A 258 -16.21 -3.23 -26.26
N GLU A 259 -17.23 -3.45 -27.09
CA GLU A 259 -17.91 -2.41 -27.88
C GLU A 259 -18.61 -1.38 -26.97
N GLU A 260 -19.22 -1.84 -25.89
CA GLU A 260 -19.87 -0.97 -24.92
C GLU A 260 -18.85 -0.11 -24.18
N THR A 261 -17.74 -0.73 -23.73
CA THR A 261 -16.62 -0.05 -23.07
C THR A 261 -15.98 0.99 -23.99
N ASP A 262 -15.77 0.67 -25.29
CA ASP A 262 -15.24 1.60 -26.28
C ASP A 262 -16.17 2.80 -26.49
N SER A 263 -17.47 2.57 -26.56
CA SER A 263 -18.47 3.65 -26.71
C SER A 263 -18.46 4.60 -25.52
N LEU A 264 -18.34 4.09 -24.30
CA LEU A 264 -18.26 4.89 -23.07
C LEU A 264 -17.00 5.76 -23.05
N ILE A 265 -15.86 5.20 -23.44
CA ILE A 265 -14.59 5.91 -23.47
C ILE A 265 -14.61 6.99 -24.57
N ALA A 266 -15.04 6.64 -25.78
CA ALA A 266 -15.17 7.60 -26.89
C ALA A 266 -16.09 8.77 -26.50
N SER A 267 -17.22 8.50 -25.82
CA SER A 267 -18.12 9.54 -25.31
C SER A 267 -17.41 10.49 -24.32
N ALA A 268 -16.57 9.97 -23.44
CA ALA A 268 -15.81 10.78 -22.50
C ALA A 268 -14.74 11.65 -23.19
N TYR A 269 -14.12 11.12 -24.26
CA TYR A 269 -13.08 11.81 -25.02
C TYR A 269 -13.63 12.72 -26.14
N ALA A 270 -14.92 12.64 -26.44
CA ALA A 270 -15.59 13.60 -27.32
C ALA A 270 -15.54 15.04 -26.77
N HIS A 271 -15.34 15.21 -25.45
CA HIS A 271 -15.11 16.50 -24.79
C HIS A 271 -13.66 16.93 -24.93
N THR A 272 -13.24 17.27 -26.14
CA THR A 272 -11.84 17.64 -26.45
C THR A 272 -11.38 18.89 -25.76
N GLU A 273 -12.28 19.82 -25.41
CA GLU A 273 -12.01 21.04 -24.63
C GLU A 273 -11.61 20.74 -23.19
N GLU A 274 -11.95 19.58 -22.65
CA GLU A 274 -11.56 19.14 -21.33
C GLU A 274 -10.18 18.46 -21.31
N PHE A 275 -9.62 18.11 -22.47
CA PHE A 275 -8.36 17.36 -22.53
C PHE A 275 -7.23 18.14 -21.87
N ASN A 276 -6.59 17.50 -20.88
CA ASN A 276 -5.45 18.05 -20.16
C ASN A 276 -5.71 19.38 -19.43
N THR A 277 -6.96 19.63 -19.04
CA THR A 277 -7.34 20.83 -18.25
C THR A 277 -6.91 20.75 -16.80
N ASN A 278 -6.74 19.54 -16.25
CA ASN A 278 -6.20 19.29 -14.92
C ASN A 278 -4.67 19.14 -14.95
N LYS A 279 -3.98 19.94 -15.77
CA LYS A 279 -2.51 19.97 -15.78
C LYS A 279 -1.99 20.25 -14.40
N LEU A 280 -1.12 19.37 -13.93
CA LEU A 280 -0.18 19.69 -12.86
C LEU A 280 0.71 20.81 -13.38
N ASN A 281 0.54 21.98 -12.80
CA ASN A 281 1.41 23.13 -13.13
C ASN A 281 2.86 22.76 -12.75
N SER A 282 3.63 22.34 -13.75
CA SER A 282 5.08 22.15 -13.66
C SER A 282 5.81 23.50 -13.73
N THR A 283 5.30 24.54 -13.03
CA THR A 283 5.95 25.83 -13.03
C THR A 283 5.82 26.50 -11.67
N GLN A 284 6.71 26.11 -10.77
CA GLN A 284 7.40 27.10 -9.93
C GLN A 284 8.81 26.55 -9.67
N LYS A 285 9.74 27.20 -10.34
CA LYS A 285 11.18 27.08 -10.12
C LYS A 285 11.55 27.60 -8.73
#